data_0720f3bc337c776375314f2e533fa95e
#
_entry.id   0720f3bc337c776375314f2e533fa95e
#
_cell.length_a   1.000
_cell.length_b   1.000
_cell.length_c   1.000
_cell.angle_alpha   90.00
_cell.angle_beta   90.00
_cell.angle_gamma   90.00
#
_symmetry.space_group_name_H-M   'P 1'
#
loop_
_entity.id
_entity.type
_entity.pdbx_description
1 polymer ?
#
loop_
_entity_poly.entity_id
_entity_poly.type
_entity_poly.pdbx_seq_one_letter_code
_entity_poly.pdbx_strand_id
1 'polypeptide(L)'
;AGYDVRDYKKVASRYGTNDDLIALFDAAHRRDMHVILDLVPGHTSEEHEWFHRSCKVERNNYSDRYIWTDSWISGGDGLPFIGGESPRNGTYILNFFKCQPALNYGFAHPERSWQKPALGPDAKATCDAMVDVMRFWLSRGADGFRVDMADSLVKKDDEGKPYTIRTWQYMFARIRPAFPEAA
;
A
#
# COMPACT_ATOMS: atom_id res chain seq x y z
N ALA A 1 -7.51 -14.75 1.96
CA ALA A 1 -7.70 -14.40 0.54
C ALA A 1 -6.39 -13.88 -0.07
N GLY A 2 -6.25 -13.84 -1.40
CA GLY A 2 -5.01 -13.41 -2.06
C GLY A 2 -4.70 -11.92 -1.89
N TYR A 3 -5.70 -11.12 -1.53
CA TYR A 3 -5.58 -9.67 -1.36
C TYR A 3 -5.18 -9.22 0.05
N ASP A 4 -4.94 -10.14 0.99
CA ASP A 4 -4.45 -9.83 2.33
C ASP A 4 -2.92 -10.02 2.35
N VAL A 5 -2.19 -9.04 1.82
CA VAL A 5 -0.74 -9.13 1.61
C VAL A 5 -0.01 -9.11 2.95
N ARG A 6 0.72 -10.18 3.25
CA ARG A 6 1.58 -10.29 4.45
C ARG A 6 2.99 -9.75 4.23
N ASP A 7 3.50 -9.89 3.00
CA ASP A 7 4.82 -9.41 2.60
C ASP A 7 4.80 -9.16 1.09
N TYR A 8 5.00 -7.93 0.68
CA TYR A 8 4.99 -7.53 -0.73
C TYR A 8 6.15 -8.10 -1.54
N LYS A 9 7.23 -8.52 -0.89
CA LYS A 9 8.47 -8.96 -1.55
C LYS A 9 8.71 -10.46 -1.44
N LYS A 10 7.68 -11.22 -1.05
CA LYS A 10 7.79 -12.66 -0.87
C LYS A 10 6.60 -13.40 -1.47
N VAL A 11 6.90 -14.40 -2.27
CA VAL A 11 5.90 -15.35 -2.77
C VAL A 11 5.38 -16.19 -1.60
N ALA A 12 4.05 -16.39 -1.53
CA ALA A 12 3.47 -17.26 -0.53
C ALA A 12 3.95 -18.71 -0.72
N SER A 13 4.41 -19.35 0.36
CA SER A 13 5.07 -20.66 0.31
C SER A 13 4.27 -21.77 -0.38
N ARG A 14 2.92 -21.63 -0.39
CA ARG A 14 2.04 -22.59 -1.12
C ARG A 14 2.19 -22.51 -2.66
N TYR A 15 2.77 -21.45 -3.19
CA TYR A 15 2.98 -21.24 -4.63
C TYR A 15 4.46 -21.40 -5.04
N GLY A 16 5.36 -21.51 -4.07
CA GLY A 16 6.79 -21.63 -4.31
C GLY A 16 7.61 -20.56 -3.63
N THR A 17 8.71 -20.20 -4.25
CA THR A 17 9.69 -19.21 -3.77
C THR A 17 9.77 -18.01 -4.71
N ASN A 18 10.52 -16.98 -4.33
CA ASN A 18 10.83 -15.87 -5.23
C ASN A 18 11.62 -16.36 -6.47
N ASP A 19 12.51 -17.32 -6.30
CA ASP A 19 13.29 -17.88 -7.40
C ASP A 19 12.40 -18.64 -8.40
N ASP A 20 11.38 -19.35 -7.93
CA ASP A 20 10.40 -20.00 -8.81
C ASP A 20 9.62 -18.97 -9.64
N LEU A 21 9.25 -17.84 -9.03
CA LEU A 21 8.57 -16.75 -9.76
C LEU A 21 9.49 -16.08 -10.79
N ILE A 22 10.76 -15.86 -10.45
CA ILE A 22 11.76 -15.33 -11.39
C ILE A 22 11.96 -16.32 -12.56
N ALA A 23 12.05 -17.61 -12.28
CA ALA A 23 12.14 -18.64 -13.32
C ALA A 23 10.89 -18.64 -14.24
N LEU A 24 9.71 -18.34 -13.68
CA LEU A 24 8.48 -18.16 -14.46
C LEU A 24 8.59 -16.94 -15.40
N PHE A 25 9.09 -15.79 -14.93
CA PHE A 25 9.32 -14.62 -15.79
C PHE A 25 10.23 -14.96 -16.96
N ASP A 26 11.38 -15.59 -16.69
CA ASP A 26 12.33 -16.02 -17.72
C ASP A 26 11.70 -17.00 -18.72
N ALA A 27 10.89 -17.92 -18.24
CA ALA A 27 10.23 -18.91 -19.11
C ALA A 27 9.14 -18.27 -19.99
N ALA A 28 8.44 -17.25 -19.49
CA ALA A 28 7.46 -16.49 -20.24
C ALA A 28 8.13 -15.62 -21.32
N HIS A 29 9.20 -14.90 -20.97
CA HIS A 29 9.96 -14.06 -21.89
C HIS A 29 10.55 -14.87 -23.07
N ARG A 30 11.05 -16.08 -22.82
CA ARG A 30 11.50 -16.98 -23.90
C ARG A 30 10.39 -17.41 -24.87
N ARG A 31 9.13 -17.08 -24.57
CA ARG A 31 7.93 -17.37 -25.39
C ARG A 31 7.21 -16.11 -25.85
N ASP A 32 7.88 -14.96 -25.79
CA ASP A 32 7.33 -13.65 -26.13
C ASP A 32 6.05 -13.31 -25.32
N MET A 33 5.99 -13.77 -24.06
CA MET A 33 4.90 -13.45 -23.13
C MET A 33 5.40 -12.51 -22.05
N HIS A 34 4.58 -11.52 -21.71
CA HIS A 34 4.81 -10.62 -20.59
C HIS A 34 4.07 -11.10 -19.35
N VAL A 35 4.65 -10.86 -18.17
CA VAL A 35 4.06 -11.23 -16.88
C VAL A 35 3.91 -9.98 -16.02
N ILE A 36 2.68 -9.62 -15.72
CA ILE A 36 2.35 -8.57 -14.76
C ILE A 36 1.89 -9.19 -13.45
N LEU A 37 2.19 -8.52 -12.34
CA LEU A 37 1.78 -8.96 -11.01
C LEU A 37 0.59 -8.14 -10.53
N ASP A 38 -0.24 -8.76 -9.68
CA ASP A 38 -1.31 -8.04 -8.99
C ASP A 38 -0.71 -7.22 -7.84
N LEU A 39 -0.89 -5.90 -7.85
CA LEU A 39 -0.45 -4.98 -6.81
C LEU A 39 -1.65 -4.50 -6.00
N VAL A 40 -1.61 -4.71 -4.69
CA VAL A 40 -2.64 -4.28 -3.73
C VAL A 40 -2.12 -3.09 -2.92
N PRO A 41 -2.20 -1.85 -3.41
CA PRO A 41 -1.56 -0.72 -2.74
C PRO A 41 -2.39 -0.09 -1.62
N GLY A 42 -3.70 -0.35 -1.55
CA GLY A 42 -4.62 0.35 -0.65
C GLY A 42 -4.57 -0.11 0.81
N HIS A 43 -4.11 -1.34 1.06
CA HIS A 43 -4.07 -1.95 2.39
C HIS A 43 -3.06 -3.09 2.44
N THR A 44 -2.79 -3.59 3.64
CA THR A 44 -2.06 -4.85 3.84
C THR A 44 -2.92 -5.83 4.65
N SER A 45 -2.41 -7.05 4.85
CA SER A 45 -2.90 -7.88 5.95
C SER A 45 -2.56 -7.25 7.29
N GLU A 46 -3.39 -7.49 8.32
CA GLU A 46 -3.04 -7.17 9.71
C GLU A 46 -1.80 -7.93 10.21
N GLU A 47 -1.42 -9.02 9.53
CA GLU A 47 -0.21 -9.78 9.80
C GLU A 47 1.06 -9.20 9.14
N HIS A 48 0.97 -8.10 8.40
CA HIS A 48 2.12 -7.46 7.77
C HIS A 48 3.02 -6.79 8.81
N GLU A 49 4.34 -6.94 8.68
CA GLU A 49 5.32 -6.36 9.62
C GLU A 49 5.16 -4.82 9.75
N TRP A 50 4.82 -4.12 8.67
CA TRP A 50 4.54 -2.68 8.73
C TRP A 50 3.39 -2.36 9.67
N PHE A 51 2.34 -3.19 9.66
CA PHE A 51 1.19 -2.98 10.54
C PHE A 51 1.55 -3.27 11.99
N HIS A 52 2.23 -4.39 12.28
CA HIS A 52 2.71 -4.72 13.62
C HIS A 52 3.57 -3.61 14.21
N ARG A 53 4.44 -2.99 13.41
CA ARG A 53 5.25 -1.84 13.86
C ARG A 53 4.43 -0.58 14.08
N SER A 54 3.40 -0.34 13.27
CA SER A 54 2.52 0.82 13.42
C SER A 54 1.65 0.75 14.68
N CYS A 55 1.39 -0.46 15.18
CA CYS A 55 0.63 -0.71 16.41
C CYS A 55 1.38 -0.37 17.69
N LYS A 56 2.69 -0.14 17.63
CA LYS A 56 3.51 0.14 18.83
C LYS A 56 3.17 1.50 19.41
N VAL A 57 3.26 1.61 20.75
CA VAL A 57 3.05 2.87 21.48
C VAL A 57 4.15 3.87 21.13
N GLU A 58 5.40 3.41 21.08
CA GLU A 58 6.55 4.22 20.72
C GLU A 58 6.51 4.57 19.24
N ARG A 59 6.64 5.85 18.94
CA ARG A 59 6.70 6.33 17.56
C ARG A 59 7.92 5.77 16.83
N ASN A 60 7.68 5.35 15.60
CA ASN A 60 8.69 4.79 14.70
C ASN A 60 8.33 5.13 13.24
N ASN A 61 9.17 4.75 12.29
CA ASN A 61 9.01 5.05 10.85
C ASN A 61 7.74 4.44 10.22
N TYR A 62 7.03 3.58 10.93
CA TYR A 62 5.78 2.95 10.47
C TYR A 62 4.55 3.53 11.15
N SER A 63 4.71 4.41 12.14
CA SER A 63 3.59 4.92 12.95
C SER A 63 2.50 5.60 12.12
N ASP A 64 2.87 6.28 11.04
CA ASP A 64 1.95 6.96 10.13
C ASP A 64 1.84 6.27 8.75
N ARG A 65 2.35 5.03 8.64
CA ARG A 65 2.21 4.19 7.44
C ARG A 65 0.77 3.76 7.19
N TYR A 66 -0.02 3.65 8.26
CA TYR A 66 -1.45 3.36 8.24
C TYR A 66 -2.23 4.55 8.76
N ILE A 67 -3.52 4.58 8.46
CA ILE A 67 -4.39 5.66 8.93
C ILE A 67 -4.85 5.34 10.35
N TRP A 68 -4.35 6.10 11.31
CA TRP A 68 -4.72 6.02 12.72
C TRP A 68 -5.38 7.31 13.18
N THR A 69 -6.40 7.19 14.03
CA THR A 69 -6.95 8.33 14.77
C THR A 69 -6.06 8.67 15.98
N ASP A 70 -6.38 9.73 16.65
CA ASP A 70 -5.63 10.23 17.81
C ASP A 70 -6.10 9.68 19.17
N SER A 71 -7.18 8.89 19.20
CA SER A 71 -7.70 8.27 20.41
C SER A 71 -8.42 6.96 20.12
N TRP A 72 -8.32 6.01 21.05
CA TRP A 72 -8.99 4.71 20.96
C TRP A 72 -10.53 4.80 21.02
N ILE A 73 -11.10 5.95 21.43
CA ILE A 73 -12.53 6.24 21.40
C ILE A 73 -12.96 7.06 20.18
N SER A 74 -12.01 7.50 19.34
CA SER A 74 -12.32 8.27 18.13
C SER A 74 -12.96 7.37 17.07
N GLY A 75 -14.03 7.83 16.47
CA GLY A 75 -14.62 7.22 15.29
C GLY A 75 -13.80 7.49 14.03
N GLY A 76 -14.07 6.73 12.97
CA GLY A 76 -13.36 6.82 11.69
C GLY A 76 -13.78 7.98 10.77
N ASP A 77 -14.57 8.94 11.26
CA ASP A 77 -15.06 10.08 10.47
C ASP A 77 -15.78 9.64 9.17
N GLY A 78 -16.66 8.64 9.31
CA GLY A 78 -17.42 8.02 8.21
C GLY A 78 -16.71 6.87 7.51
N LEU A 79 -15.44 6.58 7.86
CA LEU A 79 -14.70 5.42 7.36
C LEU A 79 -14.84 4.24 8.35
N PRO A 80 -14.81 2.99 7.85
CA PRO A 80 -14.79 1.81 8.73
C PRO A 80 -13.49 1.77 9.53
N PHE A 81 -13.58 1.38 10.80
CA PHE A 81 -12.43 1.40 11.72
C PHE A 81 -12.51 0.29 12.77
N ILE A 82 -11.36 0.00 13.37
CA ILE A 82 -11.22 -0.88 14.54
C ILE A 82 -10.57 -0.11 15.68
N GLY A 83 -11.09 -0.28 16.89
CA GLY A 83 -10.53 0.30 18.11
C GLY A 83 -10.31 -0.77 19.19
N GLY A 84 -9.38 -0.50 20.12
CA GLY A 84 -9.15 -1.33 21.30
C GLY A 84 -8.39 -2.64 21.07
N GLU A 85 -7.92 -2.91 19.88
CA GLU A 85 -7.16 -4.14 19.55
C GLU A 85 -5.63 -3.93 19.52
N SER A 86 -5.16 -2.72 19.74
CA SER A 86 -3.74 -2.38 19.68
C SER A 86 -3.30 -1.68 20.96
N PRO A 87 -2.04 -1.85 21.40
CA PRO A 87 -1.50 -1.10 22.54
C PRO A 87 -1.38 0.41 22.25
N ARG A 88 -1.36 0.82 20.98
CA ARG A 88 -1.34 2.22 20.57
C ARG A 88 -2.68 2.89 20.90
N ASN A 89 -2.62 4.10 21.47
CA ASN A 89 -3.81 4.92 21.62
C ASN A 89 -4.26 5.43 20.25
N GLY A 90 -5.36 4.87 19.74
CA GLY A 90 -5.93 5.18 18.44
C GLY A 90 -6.84 4.07 17.94
N THR A 91 -7.67 4.42 16.98
CA THR A 91 -8.38 3.46 16.12
C THR A 91 -7.71 3.45 14.75
N TYR A 92 -7.69 2.34 14.04
CA TYR A 92 -7.16 2.30 12.68
C TYR A 92 -8.28 2.11 11.66
N ILE A 93 -8.10 2.76 10.52
CA ILE A 93 -9.06 2.73 9.42
C ILE A 93 -8.86 1.45 8.61
N LEU A 94 -9.98 0.87 8.17
CA LEU A 94 -10.01 -0.30 7.30
C LEU A 94 -10.22 0.12 5.84
N ASN A 95 -9.75 -0.72 4.93
CA ASN A 95 -10.12 -0.56 3.52
C ASN A 95 -11.45 -1.30 3.21
N PHE A 96 -11.50 -2.61 3.44
CA PHE A 96 -12.70 -3.43 3.21
C PHE A 96 -13.06 -4.30 4.40
N PHE A 97 -12.16 -5.18 4.82
CA PHE A 97 -12.39 -6.14 5.89
C PHE A 97 -11.54 -5.82 7.13
N LYS A 98 -11.94 -6.38 8.27
CA LYS A 98 -11.22 -6.20 9.54
C LYS A 98 -9.72 -6.47 9.42
N CYS A 99 -9.33 -7.50 8.66
CA CYS A 99 -7.93 -7.88 8.44
C CYS A 99 -7.17 -7.02 7.42
N GLN A 100 -7.76 -5.91 6.95
CA GLN A 100 -7.21 -5.07 5.88
C GLN A 100 -7.03 -3.61 6.34
N PRO A 101 -6.08 -3.32 7.24
CA PRO A 101 -5.78 -1.97 7.67
C PRO A 101 -5.33 -1.11 6.48
N ALA A 102 -5.91 0.08 6.36
CA ALA A 102 -5.68 0.99 5.24
C ALA A 102 -4.31 1.66 5.32
N LEU A 103 -3.54 1.58 4.24
CA LEU A 103 -2.30 2.33 4.07
C LEU A 103 -2.60 3.84 3.92
N ASN A 104 -1.70 4.66 4.44
CA ASN A 104 -1.90 6.10 4.54
C ASN A 104 -1.33 6.84 3.34
N TYR A 105 -2.16 7.06 2.32
CA TYR A 105 -1.87 7.99 1.22
C TYR A 105 -2.44 9.39 1.47
N GLY A 106 -2.99 9.60 2.66
CA GLY A 106 -3.55 10.87 3.09
C GLY A 106 -5.00 11.10 2.70
N PHE A 107 -5.45 12.30 3.01
CA PHE A 107 -6.78 12.82 2.72
C PHE A 107 -6.66 13.99 1.75
N ALA A 108 -7.62 14.12 0.85
CA ALA A 108 -7.68 15.26 -0.07
C ALA A 108 -7.86 16.58 0.71
N HIS A 109 -8.79 16.56 1.67
CA HIS A 109 -9.13 17.70 2.52
C HIS A 109 -9.13 17.24 3.99
N PRO A 110 -8.00 17.35 4.71
CA PRO A 110 -7.92 16.99 6.13
C PRO A 110 -8.81 17.92 6.99
N GLU A 111 -9.71 17.35 7.78
CA GLU A 111 -10.61 18.06 8.70
C GLU A 111 -10.33 17.74 10.17
N ARG A 112 -9.58 16.67 10.43
CA ARG A 112 -9.23 16.20 11.78
C ARG A 112 -7.72 16.20 11.97
N SER A 113 -7.27 16.38 13.21
CA SER A 113 -5.85 16.41 13.59
C SER A 113 -5.07 15.17 13.14
N TRP A 114 -5.71 14.01 13.11
CA TRP A 114 -5.12 12.75 12.73
C TRP A 114 -5.11 12.50 11.20
N GLN A 115 -5.89 13.26 10.43
CA GLN A 115 -5.92 13.15 8.97
C GLN A 115 -4.70 13.82 8.36
N LYS A 116 -3.84 13.03 7.73
CA LYS A 116 -2.65 13.54 7.06
C LYS A 116 -3.00 14.01 5.64
N PRO A 117 -2.43 15.11 5.16
CA PRO A 117 -2.71 15.58 3.81
C PRO A 117 -2.12 14.63 2.75
N ALA A 118 -2.86 14.43 1.66
CA ALA A 118 -2.35 13.75 0.48
C ALA A 118 -1.08 14.46 -0.03
N LEU A 119 -0.10 13.68 -0.48
CA LEU A 119 1.23 14.15 -0.89
C LEU A 119 2.03 14.91 0.20
N GLY A 120 1.55 14.91 1.44
CA GLY A 120 2.33 15.34 2.60
C GLY A 120 3.46 14.33 2.93
N PRO A 121 4.32 14.65 3.91
CA PRO A 121 5.48 13.80 4.24
C PRO A 121 5.11 12.34 4.53
N ASP A 122 4.08 12.11 5.33
CA ASP A 122 3.65 10.75 5.74
C ASP A 122 3.07 9.97 4.55
N ALA A 123 2.24 10.61 3.73
CA ALA A 123 1.69 10.02 2.51
C ALA A 123 2.80 9.70 1.50
N LYS A 124 3.78 10.58 1.31
CA LYS A 124 4.95 10.33 0.45
C LYS A 124 5.80 9.18 0.96
N ALA A 125 6.00 9.03 2.27
CA ALA A 125 6.71 7.89 2.84
C ALA A 125 6.00 6.57 2.51
N THR A 126 4.67 6.55 2.48
CA THR A 126 3.88 5.39 2.02
C THR A 126 4.05 5.15 0.51
N CYS A 127 3.98 6.21 -0.30
CA CYS A 127 4.26 6.12 -1.74
C CYS A 127 5.66 5.56 -2.02
N ASP A 128 6.68 6.06 -1.33
CA ASP A 128 8.07 5.62 -1.54
C ASP A 128 8.27 4.16 -1.15
N ALA A 129 7.58 3.68 -0.11
CA ALA A 129 7.59 2.25 0.23
C ALA A 129 6.92 1.40 -0.86
N MET A 130 5.84 1.88 -1.47
CA MET A 130 5.18 1.17 -2.58
C MET A 130 6.03 1.23 -3.86
N VAL A 131 6.71 2.35 -4.12
CA VAL A 131 7.72 2.44 -5.19
C VAL A 131 8.83 1.40 -5.01
N ASP A 132 9.31 1.20 -3.77
CA ASP A 132 10.31 0.19 -3.46
C ASP A 132 9.79 -1.25 -3.70
N VAL A 133 8.52 -1.53 -3.42
CA VAL A 133 7.87 -2.79 -3.78
C VAL A 133 7.84 -2.99 -5.30
N MET A 134 7.39 -2.00 -6.05
CA MET A 134 7.33 -2.09 -7.51
C MET A 134 8.73 -2.30 -8.11
N ARG A 135 9.72 -1.52 -7.68
CA ARG A 135 11.13 -1.69 -8.13
C ARG A 135 11.67 -3.06 -7.83
N PHE A 136 11.33 -3.64 -6.67
CA PHE A 136 11.78 -4.96 -6.27
C PHE A 136 11.39 -6.03 -7.29
N TRP A 137 10.16 -6.01 -7.78
CA TRP A 137 9.69 -7.00 -8.76
C TRP A 137 10.09 -6.67 -10.19
N LEU A 138 10.06 -5.40 -10.60
CA LEU A 138 10.51 -4.97 -11.93
C LEU A 138 12.00 -5.31 -12.14
N SER A 139 12.84 -5.08 -11.13
CA SER A 139 14.27 -5.45 -11.20
C SER A 139 14.53 -6.96 -11.27
N ARG A 140 13.51 -7.79 -11.03
CA ARG A 140 13.56 -9.24 -11.05
C ARG A 140 12.86 -9.87 -12.27
N GLY A 141 12.36 -9.04 -13.17
CA GLY A 141 11.82 -9.49 -14.45
C GLY A 141 10.30 -9.43 -14.57
N ALA A 142 9.57 -8.86 -13.59
CA ALA A 142 8.18 -8.53 -13.84
C ALA A 142 8.06 -7.41 -14.88
N ASP A 143 7.11 -7.52 -15.80
CA ASP A 143 6.90 -6.53 -16.88
C ASP A 143 5.97 -5.37 -16.45
N GLY A 144 5.31 -5.47 -15.32
CA GLY A 144 4.40 -4.45 -14.84
C GLY A 144 3.44 -4.94 -13.76
N PHE A 145 2.37 -4.18 -13.56
CA PHE A 145 1.38 -4.48 -12.52
C PHE A 145 -0.07 -4.27 -13.00
N ARG A 146 -0.94 -5.18 -12.59
CA ARG A 146 -2.36 -4.89 -12.48
C ARG A 146 -2.61 -4.33 -11.09
N VAL A 147 -3.13 -3.13 -11.00
CA VAL A 147 -3.31 -2.44 -9.72
C VAL A 147 -4.74 -2.62 -9.21
N ASP A 148 -4.86 -3.22 -8.02
CA ASP A 148 -6.16 -3.38 -7.38
C ASP A 148 -6.62 -2.05 -6.77
N MET A 149 -7.89 -1.67 -7.02
CA MET A 149 -8.53 -0.46 -6.48
C MET A 149 -7.67 0.81 -6.61
N ALA A 150 -7.11 1.03 -7.80
CA ALA A 150 -6.18 2.12 -8.10
C ALA A 150 -6.74 3.53 -7.82
N ASP A 151 -8.07 3.69 -7.87
CA ASP A 151 -8.79 4.95 -7.71
C ASP A 151 -9.08 5.33 -6.24
N SER A 152 -8.76 4.46 -5.27
CA SER A 152 -9.19 4.59 -3.87
C SER A 152 -8.08 4.92 -2.88
N LEU A 153 -6.88 5.30 -3.33
CA LEU A 153 -5.72 5.50 -2.45
C LEU A 153 -5.90 6.65 -1.48
N VAL A 154 -6.24 7.83 -1.99
CA VAL A 154 -6.46 9.04 -1.18
C VAL A 154 -7.88 9.01 -0.62
N LYS A 155 -8.02 9.27 0.68
CA LYS A 155 -9.33 9.26 1.33
C LYS A 155 -10.07 10.58 1.12
N LYS A 156 -11.39 10.48 0.97
CA LYS A 156 -12.27 11.64 0.73
C LYS A 156 -11.79 12.50 -0.45
N ASP A 157 -11.35 11.86 -1.53
CA ASP A 157 -10.91 12.52 -2.75
C ASP A 157 -12.11 13.11 -3.52
N ASP A 158 -11.86 14.18 -4.25
CA ASP A 158 -12.87 14.87 -5.06
C ASP A 158 -13.34 14.00 -6.24
N GLU A 159 -14.42 14.43 -6.89
CA GLU A 159 -14.86 13.83 -8.14
C GLU A 159 -13.74 13.85 -9.18
N GLY A 160 -13.57 12.75 -9.92
CA GLY A 160 -12.44 12.59 -10.85
C GLY A 160 -11.10 12.25 -10.18
N LYS A 161 -11.05 12.10 -8.85
CA LYS A 161 -9.88 11.59 -8.11
C LYS A 161 -8.56 12.34 -8.33
N PRO A 162 -8.53 13.69 -8.32
CA PRO A 162 -7.33 14.45 -8.66
C PRO A 162 -6.15 14.20 -7.73
N TYR A 163 -6.38 13.96 -6.44
CA TYR A 163 -5.31 13.69 -5.47
C TYR A 163 -4.75 12.27 -5.64
N THR A 164 -5.61 11.29 -5.90
CA THR A 164 -5.18 9.92 -6.22
C THR A 164 -4.37 9.89 -7.52
N ILE A 165 -4.81 10.61 -8.57
CA ILE A 165 -4.06 10.73 -9.82
C ILE A 165 -2.67 11.32 -9.56
N ARG A 166 -2.55 12.42 -8.80
CA ARG A 166 -1.26 13.02 -8.44
C ARG A 166 -0.39 12.09 -7.61
N THR A 167 -0.99 11.28 -6.74
CA THR A 167 -0.29 10.25 -5.96
C THR A 167 0.34 9.20 -6.88
N TRP A 168 -0.39 8.72 -7.89
CA TRP A 168 0.14 7.83 -8.91
C TRP A 168 1.23 8.49 -9.76
N GLN A 169 1.03 9.74 -10.19
CA GLN A 169 2.04 10.50 -10.93
C GLN A 169 3.35 10.64 -10.12
N TYR A 170 3.24 10.87 -8.80
CA TYR A 170 4.41 10.91 -7.91
C TYR A 170 5.17 9.58 -7.89
N MET A 171 4.46 8.45 -7.83
CA MET A 171 5.08 7.12 -7.83
C MET A 171 5.67 6.78 -9.21
N PHE A 172 4.96 7.03 -10.30
CA PHE A 172 5.43 6.75 -11.66
C PHE A 172 6.65 7.58 -12.05
N ALA A 173 6.72 8.83 -11.62
CA ALA A 173 7.91 9.66 -11.84
C ALA A 173 9.19 9.06 -11.22
N ARG A 174 9.04 8.14 -10.24
CA ARG A 174 10.14 7.43 -9.58
C ARG A 174 10.43 6.06 -10.19
N ILE A 175 9.49 5.50 -10.92
CA ILE A 175 9.63 4.17 -11.56
C ILE A 175 10.15 4.32 -12.99
N ARG A 176 9.52 5.17 -13.79
CA ARG A 176 9.77 5.30 -15.24
C ARG A 176 11.22 5.58 -15.64
N PRO A 177 12.03 6.36 -14.89
CA PRO A 177 13.43 6.58 -15.29
C PRO A 177 14.28 5.29 -15.32
N ALA A 178 13.95 4.30 -14.47
CA ALA A 178 14.66 3.03 -14.41
C ALA A 178 13.94 1.90 -15.16
N PHE A 179 12.63 2.02 -15.36
CA PHE A 179 11.77 1.01 -15.99
C PHE A 179 10.78 1.68 -16.95
N PRO A 180 11.27 2.23 -18.08
CA PRO A 180 10.43 2.99 -19.01
C PRO A 180 9.35 2.15 -19.69
N GLU A 181 9.60 0.83 -19.86
CA GLU A 181 8.71 -0.12 -20.53
C GLU A 181 7.73 -0.81 -19.57
N ALA A 182 7.76 -0.50 -18.26
CA ALA A 182 6.87 -1.13 -17.30
C ALA A 182 5.39 -0.75 -17.56
N ALA A 183 4.51 -1.77 -17.63
CA ALA A 183 3.07 -1.68 -17.84
C ALA A 183 2.29 -1.49 -16.53
#